data_9890413ac005bfef4f42b07647734c13
#
_entry.id   9890413ac005bfef4f42b07647734c13
#
_cell.length_a   1.000
_cell.length_b   1.000
_cell.length_c   1.000
_cell.angle_alpha   90.00
_cell.angle_beta   90.00
_cell.angle_gamma   90.00
#
_symmetry.space_group_name_H-M   'P 1'
#
loop_
_entity.id
_entity.type
_entity.pdbx_description
1 polymer ?
#
loop_
_entity_poly.entity_id
_entity_poly.type
_entity_poly.pdbx_seq_one_letter_code
_entity_poly.pdbx_strand_id
1 'polypeptide(L)'
;KVPNYSVGDSVIVTGTTSSYGGLLQYPNTSTITRSGKSESYKYPKAEEMDAATLNSWMKSPVVKYAKVSGKLKISGNYYNVEITGLNGQGSISYPMTGIVDPALNGKDVDINGYLIGVTGSSTKYANIMMTSICEKGGTMLTPIGVLATSAAGEHKAEGVVIAKYARGFLISDGTGKMLVYNSKGYDVEEGDVVAVDGKTSLYSGLMQFNSPKVTKLERTAKVSQPVAQELTAADFTSYVTAPYYAYVTYTGKLSITTNDKGATYYNIAIDGTSAQGSISFPLTGVVSPDLNGKTVTVTGYAFGQSSGKYLNTMITTIAEATPAKAKIAFRAGANVQPNASVLYRLEGT
;
A
#
# COMPACT_ATOMS: atom_id res chain seq x y z
N LYS A 1 9.93 -4.84 -4.22
CA LYS A 1 8.49 -4.74 -4.54
C LYS A 1 7.83 -3.78 -3.55
N VAL A 2 6.92 -2.92 -4.04
CA VAL A 2 6.10 -2.07 -3.17
C VAL A 2 5.13 -2.97 -2.39
N PRO A 3 5.06 -2.88 -1.05
CA PRO A 3 4.15 -3.73 -0.27
C PRO A 3 2.69 -3.31 -0.47
N ASN A 4 1.81 -4.30 -0.58
CA ASN A 4 0.36 -4.08 -0.67
C ASN A 4 -0.34 -4.15 0.71
N TYR A 5 0.43 -4.23 1.77
CA TYR A 5 -0.03 -4.32 3.15
C TYR A 5 0.22 -3.01 3.89
N SER A 6 -0.52 -2.80 4.96
CA SER A 6 -0.42 -1.64 5.85
C SER A 6 -0.16 -2.11 7.27
N VAL A 7 0.39 -1.23 8.10
CA VAL A 7 0.47 -1.48 9.55
C VAL A 7 -0.94 -1.72 10.09
N GLY A 8 -1.09 -2.75 10.91
CA GLY A 8 -2.38 -3.21 11.41
C GLY A 8 -2.99 -4.37 10.61
N ASP A 9 -2.52 -4.65 9.39
CA ASP A 9 -2.99 -5.81 8.63
C ASP A 9 -2.53 -7.12 9.27
N SER A 10 -3.47 -8.06 9.46
CA SER A 10 -3.16 -9.42 9.87
C SER A 10 -2.78 -10.26 8.66
N VAL A 11 -1.61 -10.90 8.70
CA VAL A 11 -1.06 -11.64 7.57
C VAL A 11 -0.48 -13.00 7.99
N ILE A 12 -0.56 -13.96 7.07
CA ILE A 12 0.17 -15.22 7.13
C ILE A 12 1.34 -15.13 6.18
N VAL A 13 2.55 -15.39 6.68
CA VAL A 13 3.78 -15.44 5.86
C VAL A 13 4.23 -16.89 5.79
N THR A 14 4.40 -17.40 4.57
CA THR A 14 4.87 -18.76 4.29
C THR A 14 6.12 -18.73 3.44
N GLY A 15 7.15 -19.42 3.89
CA GLY A 15 8.43 -19.50 3.17
C GLY A 15 9.55 -20.04 4.05
N THR A 16 10.73 -20.22 3.48
CA THR A 16 11.93 -20.62 4.20
C THR A 16 12.66 -19.37 4.67
N THR A 17 12.96 -19.27 5.96
CA THR A 17 13.72 -18.14 6.50
C THR A 17 15.19 -18.20 6.09
N SER A 18 15.83 -17.05 6.00
CA SER A 18 17.27 -16.89 5.77
C SER A 18 17.85 -15.89 6.76
N SER A 19 19.16 -15.97 7.01
CA SER A 19 19.86 -14.97 7.84
C SER A 19 20.35 -13.82 6.97
N TYR A 20 20.06 -12.60 7.38
CA TYR A 20 20.58 -11.39 6.75
C TYR A 20 20.77 -10.29 7.79
N GLY A 21 21.91 -9.60 7.75
CA GLY A 21 22.21 -8.52 8.68
C GLY A 21 22.24 -8.96 10.15
N GLY A 22 22.49 -10.26 10.45
CA GLY A 22 22.47 -10.85 11.78
C GLY A 22 21.08 -11.22 12.30
N LEU A 23 20.04 -11.11 11.47
CA LEU A 23 18.66 -11.46 11.82
C LEU A 23 18.09 -12.55 10.91
N LEU A 24 17.18 -13.35 11.43
CA LEU A 24 16.32 -14.21 10.62
C LEU A 24 15.25 -13.37 9.93
N GLN A 25 15.05 -13.59 8.65
CA GLN A 25 14.03 -12.95 7.86
C GLN A 25 13.38 -13.90 6.85
N TYR A 26 12.18 -13.57 6.41
CA TYR A 26 11.57 -14.16 5.24
C TYR A 26 12.09 -13.46 3.98
N PRO A 27 12.63 -14.21 2.99
CA PRO A 27 13.10 -13.61 1.73
C PRO A 27 11.93 -13.15 0.85
N ASN A 28 12.24 -12.40 -0.20
CA ASN A 28 11.25 -11.87 -1.16
C ASN A 28 10.50 -12.95 -1.98
N THR A 29 10.93 -14.21 -1.87
CA THR A 29 10.27 -15.39 -2.46
C THR A 29 9.14 -15.93 -1.58
N SER A 30 9.01 -15.44 -0.35
CA SER A 30 7.94 -15.86 0.56
C SER A 30 6.58 -15.34 0.11
N THR A 31 5.55 -16.13 0.39
CA THR A 31 4.16 -15.75 0.12
C THR A 31 3.58 -15.05 1.34
N ILE A 32 2.87 -13.95 1.11
CA ILE A 32 2.15 -13.21 2.15
C ILE A 32 0.68 -13.17 1.76
N THR A 33 -0.20 -13.58 2.67
CA THR A 33 -1.66 -13.55 2.48
C THR A 33 -2.33 -12.85 3.66
N ARG A 34 -3.43 -12.13 3.41
CA ARG A 34 -4.26 -11.58 4.49
C ARG A 34 -4.96 -12.71 5.24
N SER A 35 -5.06 -12.59 6.56
CA SER A 35 -5.70 -13.58 7.42
C SER A 35 -6.85 -13.03 8.26
N GLY A 36 -7.32 -11.82 7.96
CA GLY A 36 -8.41 -11.19 8.69
C GLY A 36 -8.53 -9.71 8.40
N LYS A 37 -9.31 -9.01 9.22
CA LYS A 37 -9.43 -7.55 9.19
C LYS A 37 -8.17 -6.88 9.74
N SER A 38 -7.97 -5.64 9.36
CA SER A 38 -6.95 -4.79 9.97
C SER A 38 -7.32 -4.45 11.41
N GLU A 39 -6.36 -4.53 12.31
CA GLU A 39 -6.54 -4.25 13.73
C GLU A 39 -5.89 -2.91 14.09
N SER A 40 -6.40 -2.28 15.16
CA SER A 40 -5.78 -1.07 15.70
C SER A 40 -4.36 -1.38 16.16
N TYR A 41 -3.40 -0.61 15.67
CA TYR A 41 -1.98 -0.79 15.99
C TYR A 41 -1.38 0.49 16.53
N LYS A 42 -0.55 0.35 17.56
CA LYS A 42 0.30 1.42 18.08
C LYS A 42 1.72 0.90 18.17
N TYR A 43 2.67 1.68 17.67
CA TYR A 43 4.07 1.35 17.88
C TYR A 43 4.40 1.37 19.39
N PRO A 44 5.28 0.49 19.86
CA PRO A 44 5.79 0.57 21.21
C PRO A 44 6.49 1.93 21.44
N LYS A 45 6.75 2.28 22.69
CA LYS A 45 7.60 3.44 22.99
C LYS A 45 8.99 3.20 22.38
N ALA A 46 9.45 4.13 21.54
CA ALA A 46 10.78 4.03 20.94
C ALA A 46 11.86 4.11 22.04
N GLU A 47 12.80 3.17 21.99
CA GLU A 47 13.97 3.18 22.86
C GLU A 47 15.00 4.16 22.27
N GLU A 48 15.44 5.12 23.10
CA GLU A 48 16.50 6.07 22.70
C GLU A 48 17.82 5.31 22.53
N MET A 49 18.42 5.39 21.35
CA MET A 49 19.66 4.70 21.01
C MET A 49 20.79 5.72 20.82
N ASP A 50 21.60 5.91 21.84
CA ASP A 50 22.86 6.63 21.71
C ASP A 50 23.93 5.78 20.97
N ALA A 51 25.08 6.36 20.66
CA ALA A 51 26.14 5.68 19.95
C ALA A 51 26.66 4.44 20.69
N ALA A 52 26.76 4.46 22.02
CA ALA A 52 27.25 3.34 22.82
C ALA A 52 26.28 2.15 22.77
N THR A 53 25.01 2.43 22.99
CA THR A 53 23.92 1.44 22.90
C THR A 53 23.82 0.84 21.50
N LEU A 54 23.93 1.70 20.45
CA LEU A 54 23.86 1.27 19.07
C LEU A 54 25.09 0.45 18.66
N ASN A 55 26.30 0.81 19.13
CA ASN A 55 27.51 0.01 18.95
C ASN A 55 27.38 -1.40 19.58
N SER A 56 26.75 -1.47 20.75
CA SER A 56 26.47 -2.75 21.40
C SER A 56 25.45 -3.58 20.65
N TRP A 57 24.36 -2.93 20.19
CA TRP A 57 23.35 -3.58 19.37
C TRP A 57 23.91 -4.10 18.04
N MET A 58 24.82 -3.36 17.39
CA MET A 58 25.43 -3.78 16.12
C MET A 58 26.25 -5.07 16.23
N LYS A 59 26.72 -5.43 17.43
CA LYS A 59 27.46 -6.69 17.65
C LYS A 59 26.53 -7.90 17.77
N SER A 60 25.31 -7.70 18.26
CA SER A 60 24.30 -8.76 18.43
C SER A 60 22.91 -8.16 18.12
N PRO A 61 22.58 -7.96 16.83
CA PRO A 61 21.36 -7.30 16.44
C PRO A 61 20.11 -8.12 16.79
N VAL A 62 19.09 -7.40 17.26
CA VAL A 62 17.73 -7.90 17.46
C VAL A 62 16.77 -6.87 16.89
N VAL A 63 15.60 -7.31 16.43
CA VAL A 63 14.57 -6.36 15.97
C VAL A 63 14.10 -5.52 17.17
N LYS A 64 14.22 -4.19 17.05
CA LYS A 64 13.92 -3.27 18.14
C LYS A 64 13.31 -1.98 17.58
N TYR A 65 12.21 -1.49 18.17
CA TYR A 65 11.67 -0.18 17.83
C TYR A 65 12.44 0.88 18.59
N ALA A 66 13.09 1.77 17.87
CA ALA A 66 14.07 2.70 18.41
C ALA A 66 13.88 4.12 17.90
N LYS A 67 14.39 5.09 18.66
CA LYS A 67 14.67 6.43 18.22
C LYS A 67 16.17 6.60 18.06
N VAL A 68 16.58 6.99 16.86
CA VAL A 68 17.98 7.23 16.48
C VAL A 68 18.10 8.69 16.05
N SER A 69 19.12 9.38 16.57
CA SER A 69 19.40 10.78 16.22
C SER A 69 20.78 10.89 15.56
N GLY A 70 20.88 11.72 14.53
CA GLY A 70 22.16 11.98 13.85
C GLY A 70 22.00 12.90 12.64
N LYS A 71 23.08 13.17 11.94
CA LYS A 71 23.10 14.02 10.75
C LYS A 71 22.71 13.20 9.52
N LEU A 72 21.62 13.56 8.87
CA LEU A 72 21.15 12.90 7.66
C LEU A 72 22.03 13.28 6.46
N LYS A 73 22.42 12.29 5.68
CA LYS A 73 23.14 12.41 4.40
C LYS A 73 22.35 11.69 3.33
N ILE A 74 21.81 12.45 2.40
CA ILE A 74 21.08 11.91 1.24
C ILE A 74 22.03 11.95 0.03
N SER A 75 22.25 10.79 -0.60
CA SER A 75 23.04 10.65 -1.83
C SER A 75 22.34 9.67 -2.77
N GLY A 76 21.67 10.19 -3.80
CA GLY A 76 20.84 9.38 -4.68
C GLY A 76 19.74 8.66 -3.87
N ASN A 77 19.75 7.32 -3.89
CA ASN A 77 18.79 6.49 -3.17
C ASN A 77 19.29 6.06 -1.77
N TYR A 78 20.40 6.60 -1.29
CA TYR A 78 20.98 6.26 0.01
C TYR A 78 20.68 7.36 1.02
N TYR A 79 20.17 6.95 2.17
CA TYR A 79 19.80 7.81 3.29
C TYR A 79 20.58 7.37 4.52
N ASN A 80 21.83 7.87 4.62
CA ASN A 80 22.73 7.52 5.70
C ASN A 80 22.61 8.52 6.85
N VAL A 81 22.86 8.07 8.07
CA VAL A 81 22.79 8.88 9.29
C VAL A 81 24.14 8.82 9.98
N GLU A 82 24.85 9.94 9.99
CA GLU A 82 26.13 10.10 10.72
C GLU A 82 25.81 10.28 12.20
N ILE A 83 26.27 9.37 13.03
CA ILE A 83 26.07 9.38 14.48
C ILE A 83 27.43 9.49 15.15
N THR A 84 27.68 10.56 15.86
CA THR A 84 28.97 10.80 16.54
C THR A 84 29.26 9.69 17.54
N GLY A 85 30.43 9.04 17.43
CA GLY A 85 30.84 7.92 18.29
C GLY A 85 30.34 6.55 17.87
N LEU A 86 29.59 6.44 16.78
CA LEU A 86 29.19 5.14 16.21
C LEU A 86 30.32 4.54 15.38
N ASN A 87 30.59 3.24 15.55
CA ASN A 87 31.53 2.47 14.73
C ASN A 87 30.87 2.03 13.41
N GLY A 88 30.42 3.00 12.63
CA GLY A 88 29.65 2.81 11.42
C GLY A 88 28.71 3.98 11.16
N GLN A 89 27.59 3.71 10.51
CA GLN A 89 26.54 4.70 10.21
C GLN A 89 25.16 4.08 10.44
N GLY A 90 24.15 4.91 10.70
CA GLY A 90 22.76 4.53 10.49
C GLY A 90 22.44 4.52 8.99
N SER A 91 21.47 3.73 8.57
CA SER A 91 20.96 3.74 7.20
C SER A 91 19.44 3.51 7.20
N ILE A 92 18.70 4.51 6.68
CA ILE A 92 17.26 4.35 6.46
C ILE A 92 17.08 3.43 5.24
N SER A 93 16.52 2.26 5.47
CA SER A 93 16.41 1.21 4.48
C SER A 93 15.14 1.38 3.64
N TYR A 94 15.32 1.65 2.35
CA TYR A 94 14.27 1.70 1.34
C TYR A 94 13.02 2.50 1.75
N PRO A 95 13.15 3.77 2.18
CA PRO A 95 11.99 4.59 2.49
C PRO A 95 11.14 4.76 1.23
N MET A 96 9.85 4.97 1.41
CA MET A 96 8.99 5.33 0.28
C MET A 96 9.50 6.61 -0.37
N THR A 97 9.62 6.63 -1.68
CA THR A 97 10.11 7.79 -2.44
C THR A 97 9.27 9.02 -2.12
N GLY A 98 9.93 10.16 -1.86
CA GLY A 98 9.29 11.44 -1.56
C GLY A 98 8.90 11.64 -0.09
N ILE A 99 8.95 10.61 0.77
CA ILE A 99 8.59 10.77 2.19
C ILE A 99 9.71 11.42 2.99
N VAL A 100 10.96 11.07 2.75
CA VAL A 100 12.08 11.78 3.39
C VAL A 100 12.26 13.12 2.69
N ASP A 101 12.06 14.22 3.43
CA ASP A 101 12.23 15.56 2.89
C ASP A 101 13.69 15.81 2.50
N PRO A 102 14.00 16.12 1.24
CA PRO A 102 15.35 16.48 0.81
C PRO A 102 15.96 17.67 1.58
N ALA A 103 15.13 18.56 2.10
CA ALA A 103 15.57 19.69 2.92
C ALA A 103 16.18 19.26 4.28
N LEU A 104 16.00 18.01 4.70
CA LEU A 104 16.67 17.41 5.86
C LEU A 104 18.12 17.00 5.57
N ASN A 105 18.55 17.01 4.31
CA ASN A 105 19.92 16.65 3.97
C ASN A 105 20.94 17.60 4.64
N GLY A 106 21.88 17.03 5.37
CA GLY A 106 22.88 17.77 6.13
C GLY A 106 22.41 18.28 7.51
N LYS A 107 21.14 18.10 7.86
CA LYS A 107 20.58 18.49 9.16
C LYS A 107 20.67 17.35 10.17
N ASP A 108 20.66 17.70 11.45
CA ASP A 108 20.43 16.75 12.53
C ASP A 108 18.95 16.37 12.55
N VAL A 109 18.66 15.07 12.58
CA VAL A 109 17.32 14.51 12.54
C VAL A 109 17.09 13.56 13.71
N ASP A 110 15.82 13.42 14.09
CA ASP A 110 15.31 12.35 14.92
C ASP A 110 14.51 11.38 14.03
N ILE A 111 14.77 10.08 14.17
CA ILE A 111 14.18 9.01 13.36
C ILE A 111 13.58 7.97 14.28
N ASN A 112 12.29 7.70 14.17
CA ASN A 112 11.68 6.53 14.76
C ASN A 112 11.60 5.39 13.72
N GLY A 113 11.90 4.17 14.15
CA GLY A 113 11.83 3.02 13.25
C GLY A 113 12.28 1.73 13.92
N TYR A 114 12.15 0.64 13.17
CA TYR A 114 12.69 -0.65 13.60
C TYR A 114 14.14 -0.78 13.14
N LEU A 115 15.02 -1.13 14.08
CA LEU A 115 16.36 -1.61 13.76
C LEU A 115 16.23 -3.03 13.21
N ILE A 116 16.69 -3.25 11.96
CA ILE A 116 16.45 -4.48 11.18
C ILE A 116 17.74 -5.14 10.70
N GLY A 117 18.80 -5.02 11.47
CA GLY A 117 20.07 -5.71 11.21
C GLY A 117 21.20 -4.79 10.79
N VAL A 118 22.36 -5.40 10.62
CA VAL A 118 23.63 -4.71 10.29
C VAL A 118 24.18 -5.22 8.98
N THR A 119 24.49 -4.31 8.07
CA THR A 119 25.05 -4.63 6.74
C THR A 119 26.37 -3.90 6.50
N GLY A 120 27.00 -4.17 5.37
CA GLY A 120 28.26 -3.56 4.95
C GLY A 120 29.49 -4.35 5.40
N SER A 121 30.54 -4.31 4.61
CA SER A 121 31.83 -4.98 4.86
C SER A 121 32.83 -4.05 5.55
N SER A 122 33.25 -2.98 4.87
CA SER A 122 34.19 -1.98 5.38
C SER A 122 33.52 -0.99 6.32
N THR A 123 32.43 -0.37 5.90
CA THR A 123 31.60 0.46 6.76
C THR A 123 30.36 -0.34 7.18
N LYS A 124 30.10 -0.42 8.47
CA LYS A 124 28.90 -1.07 9.02
C LYS A 124 27.74 -0.10 9.04
N TYR A 125 26.58 -0.61 8.65
CA TYR A 125 25.32 0.16 8.62
C TYR A 125 24.29 -0.48 9.54
N ALA A 126 23.84 0.27 10.55
CA ALA A 126 22.66 -0.07 11.33
C ALA A 126 21.42 0.25 10.49
N ASN A 127 20.75 -0.78 9.97
CA ASN A 127 19.60 -0.59 9.08
C ASN A 127 18.36 -0.23 9.88
N ILE A 128 17.66 0.81 9.43
CA ILE A 128 16.47 1.37 10.07
C ILE A 128 15.30 1.29 9.10
N MET A 129 14.29 0.51 9.41
CA MET A 129 12.99 0.59 8.76
C MET A 129 12.22 1.76 9.40
N MET A 130 12.33 2.92 8.79
CA MET A 130 11.79 4.18 9.29
C MET A 130 10.26 4.15 9.33
N THR A 131 9.68 4.67 10.40
CA THR A 131 8.24 4.92 10.54
C THR A 131 7.92 6.42 10.55
N SER A 132 8.83 7.24 11.07
CA SER A 132 8.73 8.70 11.03
C SER A 132 10.11 9.35 11.17
N ILE A 133 10.23 10.58 10.66
CA ILE A 133 11.44 11.40 10.73
C ILE A 133 11.05 12.86 10.91
N CYS A 134 11.85 13.62 11.66
CA CYS A 134 11.76 15.07 11.72
C CYS A 134 13.15 15.69 11.93
N GLU A 135 13.28 16.99 11.72
CA GLU A 135 14.46 17.74 12.21
C GLU A 135 14.56 17.58 13.71
N LYS A 136 15.78 17.46 14.24
CA LYS A 136 16.03 17.17 15.66
C LYS A 136 15.31 18.18 16.57
N GLY A 137 14.55 17.64 17.51
CA GLY A 137 13.70 18.43 18.42
C GLY A 137 12.37 18.89 17.81
N GLY A 138 12.08 18.53 16.55
CA GLY A 138 10.79 18.77 15.91
C GLY A 138 9.70 17.79 16.36
N THR A 139 8.50 17.97 15.81
CA THR A 139 7.36 17.09 16.10
C THR A 139 7.29 15.96 15.09
N MET A 140 7.33 14.71 15.56
CA MET A 140 7.08 13.53 14.75
C MET A 140 5.59 13.46 14.35
N LEU A 141 5.32 13.26 13.06
CA LEU A 141 3.98 12.94 12.59
C LEU A 141 3.61 11.50 12.96
N THR A 142 2.32 11.28 13.22
CA THR A 142 1.81 9.92 13.40
C THR A 142 1.76 9.23 12.03
N PRO A 143 2.36 8.04 11.90
CA PRO A 143 2.34 7.29 10.65
C PRO A 143 0.92 6.99 10.15
N ILE A 144 0.72 7.05 8.83
CA ILE A 144 -0.61 6.87 8.19
C ILE A 144 -1.22 5.51 8.54
N GLY A 145 -0.40 4.45 8.62
CA GLY A 145 -0.89 3.12 9.00
C GLY A 145 -1.46 3.07 10.42
N VAL A 146 -0.92 3.87 11.35
CA VAL A 146 -1.47 4.03 12.70
C VAL A 146 -2.75 4.87 12.66
N LEU A 147 -2.76 5.99 11.93
CA LEU A 147 -3.95 6.83 11.77
C LEU A 147 -5.12 6.07 11.17
N ALA A 148 -4.86 5.22 10.16
CA ALA A 148 -5.89 4.43 9.49
C ALA A 148 -6.60 3.42 10.41
N THR A 149 -6.01 3.11 11.57
CA THR A 149 -6.58 2.21 12.59
C THR A 149 -6.88 2.90 13.93
N SER A 150 -6.68 4.22 14.01
CA SER A 150 -6.93 5.02 15.22
C SER A 150 -8.41 5.40 15.37
N ALA A 151 -8.77 5.95 16.52
CA ALA A 151 -10.07 6.59 16.72
C ALA A 151 -10.20 7.86 15.85
N ALA A 152 -11.43 8.20 15.49
CA ALA A 152 -11.73 9.45 14.80
C ALA A 152 -11.30 10.66 15.63
N GLY A 153 -10.80 11.71 14.97
CA GLY A 153 -10.31 12.92 15.65
C GLY A 153 -9.64 13.89 14.69
N GLU A 154 -9.05 14.94 15.25
CA GLU A 154 -8.19 15.87 14.51
C GLU A 154 -6.79 15.26 14.35
N HIS A 155 -6.32 15.20 13.12
CA HIS A 155 -5.03 14.59 12.79
C HIS A 155 -4.29 15.37 11.71
N LYS A 156 -2.96 15.21 11.75
CA LYS A 156 -2.06 15.69 10.70
C LYS A 156 -1.31 14.49 10.12
N ALA A 157 -1.21 14.46 8.80
CA ALA A 157 -0.44 13.46 8.09
C ALA A 157 0.33 14.11 6.95
N GLU A 158 1.37 13.44 6.51
CA GLU A 158 2.09 13.74 5.29
C GLU A 158 2.22 12.47 4.48
N GLY A 159 2.00 12.54 3.18
CA GLY A 159 2.06 11.36 2.33
C GLY A 159 2.11 11.69 0.85
N VAL A 160 2.47 10.68 0.07
CA VAL A 160 2.45 10.71 -1.39
C VAL A 160 1.06 10.37 -1.87
N VAL A 161 0.53 11.14 -2.82
CA VAL A 161 -0.69 10.81 -3.56
C VAL A 161 -0.40 9.60 -4.45
N ILE A 162 -0.99 8.45 -4.16
CA ILE A 162 -0.75 7.19 -4.87
C ILE A 162 -1.86 6.79 -5.85
N ALA A 163 -3.03 7.38 -5.72
CA ALA A 163 -4.15 7.26 -6.65
C ALA A 163 -5.16 8.40 -6.41
N LYS A 164 -5.92 8.77 -7.42
CA LYS A 164 -6.96 9.82 -7.33
C LYS A 164 -8.26 9.42 -8.01
N TYR A 165 -9.36 10.01 -7.58
CA TYR A 165 -10.69 9.89 -8.17
C TYR A 165 -11.39 11.24 -8.07
N ALA A 166 -12.61 11.38 -8.62
CA ALA A 166 -13.26 12.68 -8.72
C ALA A 166 -13.57 13.34 -7.35
N ARG A 167 -13.59 12.59 -6.25
CA ARG A 167 -13.92 13.09 -4.91
C ARG A 167 -12.77 12.99 -3.91
N GLY A 168 -11.53 12.97 -4.38
CA GLY A 168 -10.36 12.92 -3.51
C GLY A 168 -9.25 12.04 -4.03
N PHE A 169 -8.44 11.53 -3.10
CA PHE A 169 -7.25 10.77 -3.41
C PHE A 169 -6.81 9.87 -2.25
N LEU A 170 -5.96 8.93 -2.54
CA LEU A 170 -5.35 8.04 -1.57
C LEU A 170 -3.90 8.49 -1.30
N ILE A 171 -3.54 8.64 -0.04
CA ILE A 171 -2.15 8.95 0.39
C ILE A 171 -1.49 7.75 1.03
N SER A 172 -0.16 7.70 0.93
CA SER A 172 0.67 6.75 1.65
C SER A 172 1.99 7.39 2.09
N ASP A 173 2.48 6.98 3.26
CA ASP A 173 3.83 7.28 3.77
C ASP A 173 4.73 6.03 3.80
N GLY A 174 4.26 4.92 3.23
CA GLY A 174 4.92 3.61 3.26
C GLY A 174 4.51 2.74 4.45
N THR A 175 3.93 3.30 5.51
CA THR A 175 3.41 2.52 6.66
C THR A 175 1.97 2.08 6.44
N GLY A 176 1.20 2.86 5.68
CA GLY A 176 -0.20 2.58 5.40
C GLY A 176 -0.76 3.44 4.28
N LYS A 177 -2.06 3.33 4.10
CA LYS A 177 -2.83 4.08 3.11
C LYS A 177 -4.05 4.70 3.78
N MET A 178 -4.46 5.88 3.33
CA MET A 178 -5.63 6.57 3.85
C MET A 178 -6.29 7.45 2.79
N LEU A 179 -7.60 7.40 2.72
CA LEU A 179 -8.39 8.25 1.83
C LEU A 179 -8.46 9.68 2.37
N VAL A 180 -8.29 10.64 1.45
CA VAL A 180 -8.55 12.06 1.66
C VAL A 180 -9.75 12.44 0.79
N TYR A 181 -10.90 12.58 1.42
CA TYR A 181 -12.18 12.81 0.75
C TYR A 181 -12.59 14.28 0.76
N ASN A 182 -13.11 14.74 -0.38
CA ASN A 182 -13.89 15.98 -0.51
C ASN A 182 -14.87 15.84 -1.67
N SER A 183 -16.12 16.21 -1.47
CA SER A 183 -17.17 16.11 -2.51
C SER A 183 -16.86 16.89 -3.80
N LYS A 184 -16.00 17.93 -3.72
CA LYS A 184 -15.53 18.75 -4.85
C LYS A 184 -14.19 18.27 -5.43
N GLY A 185 -13.58 17.23 -4.85
CA GLY A 185 -12.22 16.78 -5.19
C GLY A 185 -11.13 17.74 -4.70
N TYR A 186 -9.92 17.50 -5.18
CA TYR A 186 -8.72 18.30 -4.89
C TYR A 186 -7.88 18.45 -6.17
N ASP A 187 -7.19 19.57 -6.26
CA ASP A 187 -6.19 19.81 -7.32
C ASP A 187 -4.85 19.19 -6.92
N VAL A 188 -4.75 17.88 -7.08
CA VAL A 188 -3.53 17.10 -6.84
C VAL A 188 -3.34 16.07 -7.95
N GLU A 189 -2.08 15.65 -8.15
CA GLU A 189 -1.71 14.60 -9.09
C GLU A 189 -1.02 13.43 -8.37
N GLU A 190 -1.03 12.24 -8.99
CA GLU A 190 -0.24 11.12 -8.49
C GLU A 190 1.23 11.49 -8.46
N GLY A 191 1.88 11.23 -7.32
CA GLY A 191 3.25 11.62 -7.06
C GLY A 191 3.41 12.93 -6.30
N ASP A 192 2.37 13.78 -6.19
CA ASP A 192 2.44 14.93 -5.29
C ASP A 192 2.64 14.45 -3.85
N VAL A 193 3.50 15.14 -3.11
CA VAL A 193 3.59 14.97 -1.66
C VAL A 193 2.74 16.05 -1.01
N VAL A 194 1.86 15.64 -0.12
CA VAL A 194 0.90 16.54 0.51
C VAL A 194 0.93 16.45 2.03
N ALA A 195 0.76 17.61 2.68
CA ALA A 195 0.40 17.68 4.09
C ALA A 195 -1.13 17.80 4.20
N VAL A 196 -1.71 17.00 5.08
CA VAL A 196 -3.15 16.91 5.33
C VAL A 196 -3.42 17.23 6.79
N ASP A 197 -4.33 18.17 7.05
CA ASP A 197 -4.68 18.62 8.41
C ASP A 197 -6.20 18.72 8.55
N GLY A 198 -6.80 17.92 9.43
CA GLY A 198 -8.23 17.93 9.66
C GLY A 198 -8.80 16.69 10.31
N LYS A 199 -10.12 16.59 10.27
CA LYS A 199 -10.88 15.53 10.92
C LYS A 199 -10.82 14.23 10.16
N THR A 200 -10.59 13.15 10.90
CA THR A 200 -10.81 11.80 10.41
C THR A 200 -12.15 11.26 10.91
N SER A 201 -12.76 10.40 10.14
CA SER A 201 -14.00 9.69 10.48
C SER A 201 -14.01 8.30 9.87
N LEU A 202 -14.72 7.39 10.53
CA LEU A 202 -15.00 6.07 9.96
C LEU A 202 -16.09 6.21 8.89
N TYR A 203 -15.78 5.83 7.67
CA TYR A 203 -16.72 5.80 6.56
C TYR A 203 -16.47 4.59 5.66
N SER A 204 -17.52 3.96 5.19
CA SER A 204 -17.40 2.76 4.34
C SER A 204 -16.57 1.62 4.98
N GLY A 205 -16.51 1.57 6.32
CA GLY A 205 -15.72 0.61 7.10
C GLY A 205 -14.25 0.94 7.27
N LEU A 206 -13.77 2.09 6.74
CA LEU A 206 -12.39 2.53 6.85
C LEU A 206 -12.29 3.96 7.41
N MET A 207 -11.19 4.24 8.11
CA MET A 207 -10.88 5.59 8.56
C MET A 207 -10.42 6.44 7.37
N GLN A 208 -10.95 7.65 7.23
CA GLN A 208 -10.59 8.60 6.18
C GLN A 208 -10.51 10.03 6.72
N PHE A 209 -9.76 10.90 6.07
CA PHE A 209 -9.90 12.35 6.24
C PHE A 209 -11.15 12.83 5.52
N ASN A 210 -11.92 13.70 6.17
CA ASN A 210 -13.17 14.22 5.63
C ASN A 210 -13.07 15.74 5.45
N SER A 211 -12.92 16.18 4.21
CA SER A 211 -12.77 17.58 3.79
C SER A 211 -11.65 18.32 4.56
N PRO A 212 -10.46 17.73 4.72
CA PRO A 212 -9.36 18.38 5.42
C PRO A 212 -8.76 19.51 4.60
N LYS A 213 -7.92 20.33 5.25
CA LYS A 213 -6.99 21.21 4.56
C LYS A 213 -5.89 20.35 3.94
N VAL A 214 -5.64 20.55 2.65
CA VAL A 214 -4.55 19.88 1.92
C VAL A 214 -3.60 20.94 1.41
N THR A 215 -2.30 20.74 1.63
CA THR A 215 -1.22 21.62 1.14
C THR A 215 -0.24 20.77 0.35
N LYS A 216 -0.03 21.11 -0.93
CA LYS A 216 1.03 20.50 -1.76
C LYS A 216 2.38 20.96 -1.25
N LEU A 217 3.31 20.04 -1.06
CA LEU A 217 4.69 20.32 -0.69
C LEU A 217 5.55 20.45 -1.95
N GLU A 218 6.67 21.17 -1.86
CA GLU A 218 7.58 21.41 -2.99
C GLU A 218 8.47 20.19 -3.28
N ARG A 219 7.87 19.00 -3.28
CA ARG A 219 8.54 17.74 -3.64
C ARG A 219 7.56 16.76 -4.24
N THR A 220 8.06 15.90 -5.09
CA THR A 220 7.28 14.86 -5.77
C THR A 220 7.93 13.49 -5.63
N ALA A 221 7.15 12.45 -5.85
CA ALA A 221 7.60 11.07 -5.83
C ALA A 221 7.19 10.36 -7.12
N LYS A 222 8.03 9.44 -7.58
CA LYS A 222 7.61 8.49 -8.60
C LYS A 222 6.75 7.41 -7.93
N VAL A 223 5.47 7.38 -8.26
CA VAL A 223 4.56 6.34 -7.77
C VAL A 223 4.85 5.03 -8.51
N SER A 224 4.97 3.97 -7.73
CA SER A 224 5.04 2.59 -8.22
C SER A 224 3.95 1.79 -7.53
N GLN A 225 3.06 1.19 -8.30
CA GLN A 225 1.98 0.40 -7.75
C GLN A 225 2.50 -0.95 -7.23
N PRO A 226 1.93 -1.49 -6.14
CA PRO A 226 2.24 -2.85 -5.71
C PRO A 226 1.71 -3.88 -6.72
N VAL A 227 2.08 -5.14 -6.56
CA VAL A 227 1.41 -6.22 -7.30
C VAL A 227 -0.03 -6.28 -6.84
N ALA A 228 -0.97 -6.20 -7.79
CA ALA A 228 -2.39 -6.26 -7.47
C ALA A 228 -2.75 -7.64 -6.89
N GLN A 229 -3.50 -7.63 -5.80
CA GLN A 229 -4.11 -8.84 -5.27
C GLN A 229 -5.29 -9.22 -6.17
N GLU A 230 -5.27 -10.40 -6.78
CA GLU A 230 -6.42 -10.94 -7.49
C GLU A 230 -7.50 -11.34 -6.48
N LEU A 231 -8.72 -10.84 -6.66
CA LEU A 231 -9.84 -11.13 -5.77
C LEU A 231 -10.76 -12.18 -6.37
N THR A 232 -11.02 -13.23 -5.58
CA THR A 232 -12.02 -14.26 -5.85
C THR A 232 -13.40 -13.87 -5.30
N ALA A 233 -14.45 -14.63 -5.63
CA ALA A 233 -15.78 -14.45 -5.05
C ALA A 233 -15.80 -14.51 -3.51
N ALA A 234 -14.97 -15.39 -2.93
CA ALA A 234 -14.82 -15.50 -1.47
C ALA A 234 -14.18 -14.25 -0.86
N ASP A 235 -13.18 -13.67 -1.56
CA ASP A 235 -12.53 -12.42 -1.13
C ASP A 235 -13.52 -11.25 -1.12
N PHE A 236 -14.41 -11.16 -2.12
CA PHE A 236 -15.46 -10.13 -2.14
C PHE A 236 -16.40 -10.25 -0.94
N THR A 237 -16.85 -11.47 -0.63
CA THR A 237 -17.73 -11.74 0.51
C THR A 237 -17.05 -11.35 1.84
N SER A 238 -15.77 -11.68 1.97
CA SER A 238 -14.96 -11.32 3.14
C SER A 238 -14.72 -9.82 3.23
N TYR A 239 -14.39 -9.18 2.09
CA TYR A 239 -14.09 -7.75 2.03
C TYR A 239 -15.24 -6.86 2.49
N VAL A 240 -16.47 -7.13 2.04
CA VAL A 240 -17.64 -6.29 2.43
C VAL A 240 -17.97 -6.40 3.90
N THR A 241 -17.48 -7.44 4.58
CA THR A 241 -17.61 -7.62 6.03
C THR A 241 -16.48 -6.95 6.81
N ALA A 242 -15.26 -7.02 6.27
CA ALA A 242 -14.04 -6.50 6.91
C ALA A 242 -13.17 -5.79 5.86
N PRO A 243 -13.53 -4.55 5.44
CA PRO A 243 -12.80 -3.83 4.40
C PRO A 243 -11.40 -3.42 4.84
N TYR A 244 -10.51 -3.25 3.86
CA TYR A 244 -9.13 -2.80 4.03
C TYR A 244 -8.65 -2.04 2.80
N TYR A 245 -7.60 -1.23 2.94
CA TYR A 245 -6.94 -0.60 1.81
C TYR A 245 -6.00 -1.58 1.11
N ALA A 246 -6.23 -1.87 -0.17
CA ALA A 246 -5.34 -2.71 -0.97
C ALA A 246 -5.41 -2.36 -2.46
N TYR A 247 -4.32 -2.59 -3.16
CA TYR A 247 -4.31 -2.57 -4.62
C TYR A 247 -4.76 -3.94 -5.12
N VAL A 248 -5.85 -3.97 -5.87
CA VAL A 248 -6.57 -5.20 -6.22
C VAL A 248 -6.83 -5.27 -7.71
N THR A 249 -7.05 -6.49 -8.20
CA THR A 249 -7.60 -6.75 -9.53
C THR A 249 -8.71 -7.78 -9.44
N TYR A 250 -9.73 -7.63 -10.26
CA TYR A 250 -10.86 -8.57 -10.33
C TYR A 250 -11.58 -8.48 -11.66
N THR A 251 -12.31 -9.53 -12.02
CA THR A 251 -13.04 -9.65 -13.27
C THR A 251 -14.52 -9.88 -13.01
N GLY A 252 -15.38 -9.20 -13.75
CA GLY A 252 -16.83 -9.35 -13.64
C GLY A 252 -17.58 -8.57 -14.69
N LYS A 253 -18.91 -8.69 -14.71
CA LYS A 253 -19.78 -8.03 -15.68
C LYS A 253 -20.10 -6.61 -15.25
N LEU A 254 -19.67 -5.62 -16.04
CA LEU A 254 -19.91 -4.21 -15.78
C LEU A 254 -21.37 -3.82 -16.14
N SER A 255 -22.01 -3.09 -15.25
CA SER A 255 -23.28 -2.42 -15.48
C SER A 255 -23.10 -0.92 -15.20
N ILE A 256 -23.38 -0.09 -16.18
CA ILE A 256 -23.38 1.38 -16.07
C ILE A 256 -24.84 1.81 -16.06
N THR A 257 -25.30 2.43 -14.99
CA THR A 257 -26.68 2.89 -14.82
C THR A 257 -26.70 4.33 -14.33
N THR A 258 -27.65 5.10 -14.80
CA THR A 258 -27.86 6.50 -14.33
C THR A 258 -29.23 6.58 -13.70
N ASN A 259 -29.33 7.13 -12.49
CA ASN A 259 -30.61 7.33 -11.81
C ASN A 259 -31.29 8.62 -12.26
N ASP A 260 -32.55 8.84 -11.82
CA ASP A 260 -33.37 10.00 -12.17
C ASP A 260 -32.77 11.36 -11.74
N LYS A 261 -31.78 11.32 -10.80
CA LYS A 261 -31.05 12.51 -10.35
C LYS A 261 -29.75 12.75 -11.12
N GLY A 262 -29.49 11.98 -12.19
CA GLY A 262 -28.28 12.08 -13.01
C GLY A 262 -27.02 11.46 -12.42
N ALA A 263 -27.11 10.74 -11.31
CA ALA A 263 -25.96 10.05 -10.73
C ALA A 263 -25.69 8.74 -11.48
N THR A 264 -24.48 8.56 -11.98
CA THR A 264 -24.06 7.36 -12.70
C THR A 264 -23.34 6.40 -11.76
N TYR A 265 -23.73 5.13 -11.83
CA TYR A 265 -23.19 4.02 -11.05
C TYR A 265 -22.48 3.02 -11.98
N TYR A 266 -21.34 2.54 -11.55
CA TYR A 266 -20.50 1.58 -12.27
C TYR A 266 -20.33 0.35 -11.40
N ASN A 267 -21.26 -0.61 -11.51
CA ASN A 267 -21.27 -1.81 -10.69
C ASN A 267 -20.77 -3.01 -11.48
N ILE A 268 -20.06 -3.91 -10.81
CA ILE A 268 -19.43 -5.08 -11.44
C ILE A 268 -19.94 -6.30 -10.70
N ALA A 269 -20.78 -7.08 -11.37
CA ALA A 269 -21.26 -8.36 -10.86
C ALA A 269 -20.13 -9.40 -10.91
N ILE A 270 -19.91 -10.07 -9.80
CA ILE A 270 -18.87 -11.08 -9.63
C ILE A 270 -19.54 -12.46 -9.58
N ASP A 271 -19.12 -13.37 -10.44
CA ASP A 271 -19.67 -14.72 -10.45
C ASP A 271 -19.37 -15.45 -9.13
N GLY A 272 -20.39 -16.15 -8.61
CA GLY A 272 -20.27 -16.95 -7.39
C GLY A 272 -20.45 -16.18 -6.08
N THR A 273 -20.83 -14.90 -6.09
CA THR A 273 -21.14 -14.11 -4.89
C THR A 273 -22.24 -13.08 -5.15
N SER A 274 -22.97 -12.68 -4.10
CA SER A 274 -23.88 -11.53 -4.16
C SER A 274 -23.17 -10.18 -3.94
N ALA A 275 -21.94 -10.20 -3.43
CA ALA A 275 -21.10 -9.02 -3.32
C ALA A 275 -20.66 -8.55 -4.74
N GLN A 276 -20.50 -7.26 -4.91
CA GLN A 276 -20.21 -6.65 -6.21
C GLN A 276 -19.02 -5.68 -6.10
N GLY A 277 -18.31 -5.46 -7.19
CA GLY A 277 -17.42 -4.33 -7.33
C GLY A 277 -18.22 -3.05 -7.61
N SER A 278 -17.69 -1.91 -7.21
CA SER A 278 -18.19 -0.60 -7.57
C SER A 278 -17.03 0.33 -7.87
N ILE A 279 -16.95 0.83 -9.12
CA ILE A 279 -16.00 1.88 -9.46
C ILE A 279 -16.58 3.19 -8.94
N SER A 280 -15.95 3.76 -7.94
CA SER A 280 -16.47 4.92 -7.22
C SER A 280 -15.99 6.22 -7.88
N PHE A 281 -16.93 7.02 -8.39
CA PHE A 281 -16.67 8.35 -8.95
C PHE A 281 -15.41 8.42 -9.83
N PRO A 282 -15.33 7.63 -10.92
CA PRO A 282 -14.16 7.65 -11.79
C PRO A 282 -13.95 9.05 -12.38
N LEU A 283 -12.70 9.37 -12.69
CA LEU A 283 -12.37 10.56 -13.45
C LEU A 283 -13.02 10.47 -14.84
N THR A 284 -13.36 11.61 -15.40
CA THR A 284 -14.02 11.68 -16.72
C THR A 284 -13.18 10.97 -17.79
N GLY A 285 -13.82 10.11 -18.57
CA GLY A 285 -13.20 9.38 -19.68
C GLY A 285 -12.42 8.12 -19.29
N VAL A 286 -12.26 7.81 -18.00
CA VAL A 286 -11.54 6.60 -17.55
C VAL A 286 -12.34 5.32 -17.81
N VAL A 287 -13.67 5.38 -17.71
CA VAL A 287 -14.55 4.25 -18.02
C VAL A 287 -15.32 4.55 -19.32
N SER A 288 -15.00 3.81 -20.38
CA SER A 288 -15.76 3.94 -21.65
C SER A 288 -17.17 3.39 -21.50
N PRO A 289 -18.19 4.12 -21.97
CA PRO A 289 -19.57 3.61 -22.05
C PRO A 289 -19.70 2.30 -22.84
N ASP A 290 -18.84 2.06 -23.80
CA ASP A 290 -18.82 0.83 -24.63
C ASP A 290 -18.52 -0.43 -23.84
N LEU A 291 -18.02 -0.30 -22.63
CA LEU A 291 -17.80 -1.44 -21.71
C LEU A 291 -19.08 -1.87 -20.98
N ASN A 292 -20.17 -1.10 -21.11
CA ASN A 292 -21.44 -1.47 -20.46
C ASN A 292 -21.95 -2.83 -20.93
N GLY A 293 -22.28 -3.70 -20.00
CA GLY A 293 -22.74 -5.07 -20.26
C GLY A 293 -21.64 -6.07 -20.59
N LYS A 294 -20.38 -5.63 -20.73
CA LYS A 294 -19.24 -6.52 -21.01
C LYS A 294 -18.62 -7.06 -19.71
N THR A 295 -17.92 -8.20 -19.86
CA THR A 295 -17.03 -8.67 -18.82
C THR A 295 -15.73 -7.88 -18.89
N VAL A 296 -15.35 -7.29 -17.76
CA VAL A 296 -14.17 -6.40 -17.64
C VAL A 296 -13.24 -6.88 -16.56
N THR A 297 -11.94 -6.62 -16.73
CA THR A 297 -10.94 -6.69 -15.67
C THR A 297 -10.69 -5.28 -15.15
N VAL A 298 -10.87 -5.10 -13.85
CA VAL A 298 -10.64 -3.84 -13.14
C VAL A 298 -9.42 -3.98 -12.27
N THR A 299 -8.55 -2.97 -12.28
CA THR A 299 -7.43 -2.85 -11.34
C THR A 299 -7.48 -1.49 -10.68
N GLY A 300 -7.24 -1.43 -9.38
CA GLY A 300 -7.27 -0.19 -8.61
C GLY A 300 -7.16 -0.41 -7.12
N TYR A 301 -7.38 0.64 -6.36
CA TYR A 301 -7.38 0.56 -4.90
C TYR A 301 -8.78 0.29 -4.36
N ALA A 302 -8.93 -0.81 -3.64
CA ALA A 302 -10.07 -1.04 -2.76
C ALA A 302 -9.95 -0.09 -1.56
N PHE A 303 -11.02 0.66 -1.26
CA PHE A 303 -11.02 1.69 -0.22
C PHE A 303 -12.32 1.75 0.59
N GLY A 304 -12.86 0.61 0.91
CA GLY A 304 -14.06 0.48 1.73
C GLY A 304 -15.22 -0.18 1.01
N GLN A 305 -16.34 -0.25 1.69
CA GLN A 305 -17.55 -0.91 1.19
C GLN A 305 -18.77 0.02 1.29
N SER A 306 -19.79 -0.21 0.49
CA SER A 306 -21.08 0.47 0.62
C SER A 306 -22.24 -0.54 0.67
N SER A 307 -23.22 -0.23 1.54
CA SER A 307 -24.44 -1.02 1.73
C SER A 307 -24.22 -2.51 2.09
N GLY A 308 -23.05 -2.86 2.67
CA GLY A 308 -22.68 -4.24 2.96
C GLY A 308 -22.60 -5.16 1.74
N LYS A 309 -22.54 -4.57 0.54
CA LYS A 309 -22.64 -5.29 -0.73
C LYS A 309 -21.54 -4.92 -1.71
N TYR A 310 -21.13 -3.66 -1.76
CA TYR A 310 -20.24 -3.16 -2.79
C TYR A 310 -18.82 -2.92 -2.26
N LEU A 311 -17.83 -3.52 -2.91
CA LEU A 311 -16.42 -3.17 -2.74
C LEU A 311 -16.15 -1.91 -3.55
N ASN A 312 -15.82 -0.80 -2.88
CA ASN A 312 -15.52 0.47 -3.53
C ASN A 312 -14.10 0.46 -4.09
N THR A 313 -13.96 0.77 -5.37
CA THR A 313 -12.67 0.80 -6.07
C THR A 313 -12.38 2.18 -6.65
N MET A 314 -11.22 2.73 -6.29
CA MET A 314 -10.57 3.82 -6.99
C MET A 314 -9.76 3.22 -8.14
N ILE A 315 -10.32 3.31 -9.33
CA ILE A 315 -9.78 2.60 -10.50
C ILE A 315 -8.49 3.24 -11.01
N THR A 316 -7.52 2.40 -11.38
CA THR A 316 -6.32 2.79 -12.14
C THR A 316 -6.40 2.31 -13.58
N THR A 317 -6.93 1.11 -13.82
CA THR A 317 -7.16 0.60 -15.16
C THR A 317 -8.45 -0.22 -15.24
N ILE A 318 -9.07 -0.20 -16.42
CA ILE A 318 -10.17 -1.08 -16.80
C ILE A 318 -10.02 -1.47 -18.27
N ALA A 319 -10.26 -2.74 -18.57
CA ALA A 319 -10.30 -3.24 -19.95
C ALA A 319 -11.33 -4.36 -20.08
N GLU A 320 -11.82 -4.59 -21.29
CA GLU A 320 -12.59 -5.78 -21.58
C GLU A 320 -11.75 -7.02 -21.27
N ALA A 321 -12.33 -7.94 -20.50
CA ALA A 321 -11.61 -9.13 -20.08
C ALA A 321 -11.33 -10.02 -21.31
N THR A 322 -10.06 -10.36 -21.52
CA THR A 322 -9.72 -11.39 -22.50
C THR A 322 -10.25 -12.72 -22.00
N PRO A 323 -11.04 -13.46 -22.81
CA PRO A 323 -11.49 -14.79 -22.41
C PRO A 323 -10.29 -15.64 -21.97
N ALA A 324 -10.40 -16.26 -20.79
CA ALA A 324 -9.35 -17.16 -20.34
C ALA A 324 -9.14 -18.23 -21.42
N LYS A 325 -7.91 -18.33 -21.96
CA LYS A 325 -7.57 -19.45 -22.85
C LYS A 325 -7.86 -20.72 -22.06
N ALA A 326 -8.76 -21.57 -22.57
CA ALA A 326 -9.09 -22.82 -21.93
C ALA A 326 -7.80 -23.62 -21.71
N LYS A 327 -7.41 -23.84 -20.46
CA LYS A 327 -6.31 -24.74 -20.13
C LYS A 327 -6.82 -26.15 -20.37
N ILE A 328 -6.41 -26.77 -21.50
CA ILE A 328 -6.64 -28.18 -21.75
C ILE A 328 -5.71 -28.94 -20.79
N ALA A 329 -6.25 -29.50 -19.73
CA ALA A 329 -5.50 -30.36 -18.83
C ALA A 329 -5.47 -31.77 -19.46
N PHE A 330 -4.35 -32.19 -19.97
CA PHE A 330 -4.14 -33.61 -20.34
C PHE A 330 -3.92 -34.40 -19.04
N ARG A 331 -4.80 -35.37 -18.77
CA ARG A 331 -4.52 -36.40 -17.77
C ARG A 331 -3.60 -37.45 -18.42
N ALA A 332 -2.47 -37.70 -17.81
CA ALA A 332 -1.61 -38.82 -18.21
C ALA A 332 -2.44 -40.14 -18.18
N GLY A 333 -2.48 -40.87 -19.28
CA GLY A 333 -3.24 -42.10 -19.41
C GLY A 333 -4.58 -42.00 -20.19
N ALA A 334 -4.98 -40.84 -20.68
CA ALA A 334 -6.13 -40.74 -21.56
C ALA A 334 -5.71 -41.11 -23.00
N ASN A 335 -6.24 -42.22 -23.55
CA ASN A 335 -6.13 -42.52 -24.98
C ASN A 335 -7.00 -41.51 -25.75
N VAL A 336 -6.38 -40.45 -26.26
CA VAL A 336 -7.02 -39.52 -27.18
C VAL A 336 -6.99 -40.14 -28.57
N GLN A 337 -8.12 -40.69 -29.04
CA GLN A 337 -8.27 -41.09 -30.44
C GLN A 337 -8.39 -39.82 -31.29
N PRO A 338 -7.56 -39.65 -32.32
CA PRO A 338 -7.66 -38.49 -33.20
C PRO A 338 -9.00 -38.53 -33.95
N ASN A 339 -9.82 -37.51 -33.74
CA ASN A 339 -11.03 -37.30 -34.52
C ASN A 339 -10.68 -36.35 -35.67
N ALA A 340 -10.80 -36.84 -36.91
CA ALA A 340 -10.43 -36.10 -38.12
C ALA A 340 -11.23 -34.81 -38.39
N SER A 341 -12.26 -34.53 -37.58
CA SER A 341 -13.12 -33.34 -37.72
C SER A 341 -12.80 -32.21 -36.73
N VAL A 342 -11.80 -32.36 -35.86
CA VAL A 342 -11.44 -31.33 -34.86
C VAL A 342 -9.97 -30.96 -35.02
N LEU A 343 -9.72 -29.75 -35.46
CA LEU A 343 -8.38 -29.14 -35.49
C LEU A 343 -8.01 -28.61 -34.09
N TYR A 344 -7.04 -29.27 -33.44
CA TYR A 344 -6.45 -28.78 -32.20
C TYR A 344 -5.19 -27.96 -32.54
N ARG A 345 -5.18 -26.66 -32.24
CA ARG A 345 -3.98 -25.85 -32.32
C ARG A 345 -3.31 -25.83 -30.94
N LEU A 346 -2.17 -26.51 -30.83
CA LEU A 346 -1.29 -26.41 -29.64
C LEU A 346 -0.36 -25.21 -29.84
N GLU A 347 -0.55 -24.15 -29.10
CA GLU A 347 0.46 -23.11 -28.94
C GLU A 347 1.21 -23.40 -27.64
N GLY A 348 2.45 -23.89 -27.76
CA GLY A 348 3.39 -24.02 -26.65
C GLY A 348 3.94 -22.64 -26.26
N THR A 349 4.07 -22.41 -24.96
CA THR A 349 4.90 -21.36 -24.38
C THR A 349 6.18 -21.98 -23.88
#